data_58209b92e1c4b745059fdcb62e13d00b
#
_entry.id   58209b92e1c4b745059fdcb62e13d00b
#
_cell.length_a   1.000
_cell.length_b   1.000
_cell.length_c   1.000
_cell.angle_alpha   90.00
_cell.angle_beta   90.00
_cell.angle_gamma   90.00
#
_symmetry.space_group_name_H-M   'P 1'
#
loop_
_entity.id
_entity.type
_entity.pdbx_description
1 polymer ?
#
loop_
_entity_poly.entity_id
_entity_poly.type
_entity_poly.pdbx_seq_one_letter_code
_entity_poly.pdbx_strand_id
1 'polypeptide(L)'
;MILSVFFEGEDILKLKEKQKAVFRRRQIGFVFQEYNLVPILNVAENIQMPVRLDGRRMDEEYLQRLIHVLGLEGREKHLPQELSGGQKQRVAIGRALAAHPSLLFADEPTGNLDHQNGLEVMSLLKQAIREFSLTLLVVTHDPTIAAMADRVITLSDGVILSDVKVKHALSSDVKGQGESDE
;
A
#
# COMPACT_ATOMS: atom_id res chain seq x y z
N MET A 1 19.22 -13.39 -22.60
CA MET A 1 18.93 -13.65 -21.18
C MET A 1 17.42 -13.80 -21.06
N ILE A 2 16.93 -15.00 -20.73
CA ILE A 2 15.50 -15.23 -20.50
C ILE A 2 15.22 -14.74 -19.08
N LEU A 3 14.53 -13.63 -18.97
CA LEU A 3 13.99 -13.18 -17.69
C LEU A 3 12.68 -13.93 -17.43
N SER A 4 12.53 -14.51 -16.26
CA SER A 4 11.25 -15.06 -15.77
C SER A 4 10.89 -14.34 -14.49
N VAL A 5 9.62 -14.03 -14.33
CA VAL A 5 9.07 -13.42 -13.12
C VAL A 5 7.93 -14.30 -12.64
N PHE A 6 8.12 -14.89 -11.46
CA PHE A 6 7.13 -15.77 -10.87
C PHE A 6 6.29 -15.03 -9.83
N PHE A 7 4.99 -15.20 -9.92
CA PHE A 7 4.03 -14.73 -8.94
C PHE A 7 3.12 -15.92 -8.59
N GLU A 8 3.11 -16.32 -7.31
CA GLU A 8 2.38 -17.51 -6.83
C GLU A 8 2.64 -18.77 -7.66
N GLY A 9 3.88 -18.95 -8.16
CA GLY A 9 4.30 -20.09 -8.96
C GLY A 9 4.01 -19.99 -10.46
N GLU A 10 3.32 -18.95 -10.92
CA GLU A 10 3.05 -18.70 -12.35
C GLU A 10 4.07 -17.71 -12.94
N ASP A 11 4.69 -18.04 -14.09
CA ASP A 11 5.55 -17.12 -14.82
C ASP A 11 4.72 -16.08 -15.57
N ILE A 12 4.59 -14.90 -14.97
CA ILE A 12 3.76 -13.81 -15.49
C ILE A 12 4.26 -13.24 -16.83
N LEU A 13 5.53 -13.46 -17.20
CA LEU A 13 6.05 -13.01 -18.50
C LEU A 13 5.53 -13.88 -19.65
N LYS A 14 5.14 -15.13 -19.40
CA LYS A 14 4.55 -16.05 -20.38
C LYS A 14 3.08 -15.79 -20.67
N LEU A 15 2.41 -14.99 -19.83
CA LEU A 15 1.01 -14.63 -20.04
C LEU A 15 0.84 -13.82 -21.35
N LYS A 16 -0.29 -14.03 -22.03
CA LYS A 16 -0.68 -13.17 -23.17
C LYS A 16 -1.01 -11.77 -22.67
N GLU A 17 -0.88 -10.75 -23.51
CA GLU A 17 -1.06 -9.34 -23.11
C GLU A 17 -2.42 -9.05 -22.43
N LYS A 18 -3.50 -9.66 -22.92
CA LYS A 18 -4.83 -9.56 -22.28
C LYS A 18 -4.83 -10.15 -20.87
N GLN A 19 -4.14 -11.28 -20.67
CA GLN A 19 -4.02 -11.92 -19.35
C GLN A 19 -3.15 -11.10 -18.41
N LYS A 20 -2.03 -10.54 -18.90
CA LYS A 20 -1.18 -9.61 -18.13
C LYS A 20 -1.96 -8.37 -17.66
N ALA A 21 -2.82 -7.82 -18.51
CA ALA A 21 -3.65 -6.68 -18.16
C ALA A 21 -4.66 -7.02 -17.06
N VAL A 22 -5.30 -8.19 -17.14
CA VAL A 22 -6.22 -8.68 -16.10
C VAL A 22 -5.45 -8.97 -14.81
N PHE A 23 -4.30 -9.64 -14.92
CA PHE A 23 -3.43 -9.95 -13.78
C PHE A 23 -3.04 -8.67 -13.03
N ARG A 24 -2.47 -7.66 -13.73
CA ARG A 24 -2.09 -6.38 -13.11
C ARG A 24 -3.26 -5.71 -12.40
N ARG A 25 -4.42 -5.67 -13.04
CA ARG A 25 -5.62 -5.01 -12.50
C ARG A 25 -6.18 -5.68 -11.25
N ARG A 26 -6.02 -7.02 -11.13
CA ARG A 26 -6.64 -7.80 -10.05
C ARG A 26 -5.68 -8.19 -8.93
N GLN A 27 -4.40 -8.42 -9.26
CA GLN A 27 -3.41 -8.95 -8.33
C GLN A 27 -2.45 -7.90 -7.80
N ILE A 28 -2.34 -6.75 -8.48
CA ILE A 28 -1.35 -5.73 -8.15
C ILE A 28 -2.04 -4.39 -7.91
N GLY A 29 -1.81 -3.82 -6.72
CA GLY A 29 -2.12 -2.42 -6.44
C GLY A 29 -0.90 -1.54 -6.66
N PHE A 30 -1.11 -0.29 -7.09
CA PHE A 30 -0.06 0.70 -7.24
C PHE A 30 -0.38 1.98 -6.47
N VAL A 31 0.58 2.42 -5.67
CA VAL A 31 0.60 3.72 -4.99
C VAL A 31 1.76 4.51 -5.54
N PHE A 32 1.49 5.67 -6.12
CA PHE A 32 2.49 6.55 -6.71
C PHE A 32 2.79 7.73 -5.80
N GLN A 33 3.94 8.36 -5.99
CA GLN A 33 4.31 9.61 -5.33
C GLN A 33 3.31 10.72 -5.63
N GLU A 34 2.93 10.89 -6.91
CA GLU A 34 1.81 11.73 -7.30
C GLU A 34 0.52 10.91 -7.12
N TYR A 35 -0.38 11.39 -6.33
CA TYR A 35 -1.61 10.67 -5.92
C TYR A 35 -2.43 10.13 -7.09
N ASN A 36 -2.33 10.77 -8.27
CA ASN A 36 -3.03 10.40 -9.52
C ASN A 36 -4.53 10.17 -9.32
N LEU A 37 -5.16 10.96 -8.44
CA LEU A 37 -6.60 10.92 -8.24
C LEU A 37 -7.31 11.58 -9.42
N VAL A 38 -8.47 11.02 -9.77
CA VAL A 38 -9.34 11.62 -10.79
C VAL A 38 -10.06 12.82 -10.17
N PRO A 39 -9.84 14.07 -10.66
CA PRO A 39 -10.26 15.28 -9.95
C PRO A 39 -11.78 15.46 -9.82
N ILE A 40 -12.54 14.88 -10.76
CA ILE A 40 -14.00 14.97 -10.81
C ILE A 40 -14.71 13.87 -10.03
N LEU A 41 -13.96 12.89 -9.50
CA LEU A 41 -14.49 11.81 -8.68
C LEU A 41 -14.22 12.11 -7.21
N ASN A 42 -15.21 11.83 -6.37
CA ASN A 42 -15.06 11.94 -4.93
C ASN A 42 -14.17 10.81 -4.36
N VAL A 43 -13.93 10.80 -3.05
CA VAL A 43 -13.10 9.79 -2.36
C VAL A 43 -13.60 8.38 -2.64
N ALA A 44 -14.88 8.10 -2.39
CA ALA A 44 -15.46 6.77 -2.57
C ALA A 44 -15.38 6.31 -4.03
N GLU A 45 -15.62 7.20 -4.97
CA GLU A 45 -15.56 6.92 -6.40
C GLU A 45 -14.12 6.66 -6.88
N ASN A 46 -13.14 7.45 -6.40
CA ASN A 46 -11.72 7.21 -6.67
C ASN A 46 -11.28 5.83 -6.17
N ILE A 47 -11.67 5.44 -4.95
CA ILE A 47 -11.37 4.12 -4.40
C ILE A 47 -11.98 3.01 -5.24
N GLN A 48 -13.26 3.12 -5.61
CA GLN A 48 -13.99 2.09 -6.36
C GLN A 48 -13.57 1.98 -7.83
N MET A 49 -12.89 2.98 -8.38
CA MET A 49 -12.61 3.11 -9.81
C MET A 49 -11.99 1.85 -10.45
N PRO A 50 -10.94 1.19 -9.87
CA PRO A 50 -10.34 0.01 -10.48
C PRO A 50 -11.31 -1.16 -10.63
N VAL A 51 -12.18 -1.35 -9.64
CA VAL A 51 -13.20 -2.43 -9.63
C VAL A 51 -14.27 -2.16 -10.68
N ARG A 52 -14.71 -0.90 -10.81
CA ARG A 52 -15.67 -0.47 -11.82
C ARG A 52 -15.11 -0.61 -13.24
N LEU A 53 -13.82 -0.27 -13.45
CA LEU A 53 -13.13 -0.46 -14.74
C LEU A 53 -12.98 -1.94 -15.12
N ASP A 54 -12.99 -2.84 -14.14
CA ASP A 54 -13.03 -4.30 -14.36
C ASP A 54 -14.44 -4.85 -14.63
N GLY A 55 -15.44 -3.98 -14.74
CA GLY A 55 -16.85 -4.35 -14.94
C GLY A 55 -17.50 -4.97 -13.70
N ARG A 56 -16.85 -4.87 -12.53
CA ARG A 56 -17.33 -5.43 -11.25
C ARG A 56 -17.94 -4.33 -10.38
N ARG A 57 -18.69 -4.75 -9.39
CA ARG A 57 -19.11 -3.90 -8.27
C ARG A 57 -18.25 -4.21 -7.06
N MET A 58 -17.84 -3.15 -6.36
CA MET A 58 -17.17 -3.28 -5.08
C MET A 58 -18.21 -3.57 -4.01
N ASP A 59 -17.87 -4.47 -3.11
CA ASP A 59 -18.68 -4.72 -1.91
C ASP A 59 -18.69 -3.47 -1.02
N GLU A 60 -19.89 -3.09 -0.54
CA GLU A 60 -20.06 -1.87 0.24
C GLU A 60 -19.42 -1.99 1.63
N GLU A 61 -19.50 -3.16 2.25
CA GLU A 61 -18.88 -3.42 3.55
C GLU A 61 -17.36 -3.31 3.45
N TYR A 62 -16.78 -3.83 2.38
CA TYR A 62 -15.35 -3.71 2.10
C TYR A 62 -14.93 -2.26 1.85
N LEU A 63 -15.74 -1.48 1.12
CA LEU A 63 -15.50 -0.05 0.93
C LEU A 63 -15.47 0.68 2.27
N GLN A 64 -16.45 0.46 3.13
CA GLN A 64 -16.53 1.07 4.45
C GLN A 64 -15.36 0.65 5.34
N ARG A 65 -14.94 -0.61 5.28
CA ARG A 65 -13.76 -1.10 5.98
C ARG A 65 -12.48 -0.41 5.49
N LEU A 66 -12.30 -0.22 4.18
CA LEU A 66 -11.18 0.56 3.64
C LEU A 66 -11.19 2.00 4.13
N ILE A 67 -12.35 2.67 4.06
CA ILE A 67 -12.53 4.05 4.52
C ILE A 67 -12.14 4.17 6.00
N HIS A 68 -12.60 3.24 6.83
CA HIS A 68 -12.28 3.20 8.25
C HIS A 68 -10.78 2.99 8.50
N VAL A 69 -10.18 1.95 7.95
CA VAL A 69 -8.74 1.65 8.13
C VAL A 69 -7.86 2.80 7.67
N LEU A 70 -8.30 3.52 6.62
CA LEU A 70 -7.56 4.65 6.06
C LEU A 70 -7.85 5.99 6.76
N GLY A 71 -8.75 6.02 7.76
CA GLY A 71 -9.14 7.23 8.47
C GLY A 71 -9.73 8.30 7.54
N LEU A 72 -10.63 7.87 6.64
CA LEU A 72 -11.30 8.72 5.65
C LEU A 72 -12.80 8.91 5.95
N GLU A 73 -13.25 8.49 7.13
CA GLU A 73 -14.66 8.65 7.55
C GLU A 73 -15.08 10.12 7.49
N GLY A 74 -16.27 10.35 6.96
CA GLY A 74 -16.82 11.66 6.74
C GLY A 74 -16.22 12.44 5.56
N ARG A 75 -15.30 11.80 4.80
CA ARG A 75 -14.67 12.37 3.61
C ARG A 75 -15.12 11.72 2.31
N GLU A 76 -15.99 10.74 2.36
CA GLU A 76 -16.39 9.87 1.24
C GLU A 76 -16.85 10.67 0.01
N LYS A 77 -17.53 11.80 0.25
CA LYS A 77 -18.08 12.67 -0.79
C LYS A 77 -17.18 13.85 -1.17
N HIS A 78 -16.04 14.04 -0.50
CA HIS A 78 -15.10 15.12 -0.82
C HIS A 78 -14.42 14.87 -2.15
N LEU A 79 -14.17 15.94 -2.89
CA LEU A 79 -13.34 15.93 -4.09
C LEU A 79 -11.85 16.02 -3.72
N PRO A 80 -10.93 15.57 -4.58
CA PRO A 80 -9.50 15.63 -4.29
C PRO A 80 -8.98 17.02 -3.92
N GLN A 81 -9.54 18.08 -4.47
CA GLN A 81 -9.16 19.46 -4.16
C GLN A 81 -9.49 19.90 -2.72
N GLU A 82 -10.41 19.22 -2.06
CA GLU A 82 -10.84 19.50 -0.68
C GLU A 82 -10.02 18.72 0.36
N LEU A 83 -9.06 17.90 -0.09
CA LEU A 83 -8.26 17.01 0.74
C LEU A 83 -6.85 17.54 0.95
N SER A 84 -6.28 17.31 2.15
CA SER A 84 -4.86 17.50 2.41
C SER A 84 -4.01 16.50 1.60
N GLY A 85 -2.68 16.74 1.49
CA GLY A 85 -1.75 15.83 0.83
C GLY A 85 -1.80 14.40 1.40
N GLY A 86 -1.77 14.28 2.74
CA GLY A 86 -1.87 13.00 3.41
C GLY A 86 -3.21 12.29 3.16
N GLN A 87 -4.33 13.03 3.13
CA GLN A 87 -5.64 12.46 2.80
C GLN A 87 -5.70 11.99 1.34
N LYS A 88 -5.14 12.74 0.40
CA LYS A 88 -5.03 12.31 -1.01
C LYS A 88 -4.24 11.00 -1.13
N GLN A 89 -3.14 10.87 -0.39
CA GLN A 89 -2.33 9.65 -0.38
C GLN A 89 -3.11 8.48 0.20
N ARG A 90 -3.88 8.67 1.28
CA ARG A 90 -4.75 7.65 1.85
C ARG A 90 -5.83 7.19 0.85
N VAL A 91 -6.40 8.10 0.06
CA VAL A 91 -7.33 7.75 -1.03
C VAL A 91 -6.64 6.94 -2.12
N ALA A 92 -5.41 7.32 -2.52
CA ALA A 92 -4.61 6.57 -3.49
C ALA A 92 -4.30 5.14 -3.01
N ILE A 93 -3.98 4.97 -1.71
CA ILE A 93 -3.82 3.66 -1.07
C ILE A 93 -5.14 2.87 -1.12
N GLY A 94 -6.26 3.47 -0.76
CA GLY A 94 -7.58 2.83 -0.83
C GLY A 94 -7.92 2.34 -2.23
N ARG A 95 -7.65 3.17 -3.23
CA ARG A 95 -7.81 2.79 -4.64
C ARG A 95 -6.92 1.60 -5.02
N ALA A 96 -5.68 1.57 -4.54
CA ALA A 96 -4.76 0.47 -4.82
C ALA A 96 -5.20 -0.85 -4.15
N LEU A 97 -5.87 -0.77 -2.99
CA LEU A 97 -6.40 -1.92 -2.25
C LEU A 97 -7.75 -2.41 -2.78
N ALA A 98 -8.49 -1.60 -3.54
CA ALA A 98 -9.89 -1.83 -3.91
C ALA A 98 -10.18 -3.14 -4.62
N ALA A 99 -9.20 -3.65 -5.39
CA ALA A 99 -9.36 -4.90 -6.15
C ALA A 99 -9.01 -6.18 -5.35
N HIS A 100 -8.68 -6.08 -4.05
CA HIS A 100 -8.10 -7.12 -3.20
C HIS A 100 -6.79 -7.68 -3.80
N PRO A 101 -5.77 -6.84 -4.04
CA PRO A 101 -4.52 -7.31 -4.61
C PRO A 101 -3.77 -8.21 -3.62
N SER A 102 -2.94 -9.13 -4.13
CA SER A 102 -1.99 -9.88 -3.30
C SER A 102 -0.69 -9.11 -3.07
N LEU A 103 -0.39 -8.17 -3.97
CA LEU A 103 0.84 -7.37 -3.94
C LEU A 103 0.51 -5.88 -4.12
N LEU A 104 1.08 -5.06 -3.24
CA LEU A 104 1.02 -3.62 -3.34
C LEU A 104 2.42 -3.06 -3.65
N PHE A 105 2.55 -2.34 -4.75
CA PHE A 105 3.73 -1.53 -5.06
C PHE A 105 3.52 -0.09 -4.62
N ALA A 106 4.48 0.47 -3.94
CA ALA A 106 4.50 1.88 -3.55
C ALA A 106 5.80 2.52 -4.03
N ASP A 107 5.69 3.47 -4.95
CA ASP A 107 6.80 4.21 -5.50
C ASP A 107 6.85 5.60 -4.86
N GLU A 108 7.86 5.82 -4.00
CA GLU A 108 8.05 7.03 -3.19
C GLU A 108 6.73 7.51 -2.52
N PRO A 109 6.03 6.64 -1.76
CA PRO A 109 4.68 6.92 -1.29
C PRO A 109 4.56 8.12 -0.34
N THR A 110 5.70 8.63 0.14
CA THR A 110 5.78 9.77 1.07
C THR A 110 6.49 10.99 0.47
N GLY A 111 6.94 10.90 -0.79
CA GLY A 111 7.81 11.91 -1.41
C GLY A 111 7.18 13.31 -1.54
N ASN A 112 5.85 13.42 -1.54
CA ASN A 112 5.12 14.70 -1.59
C ASN A 112 4.54 15.13 -0.23
N LEU A 113 4.96 14.48 0.86
CA LEU A 113 4.48 14.75 2.21
C LEU A 113 5.62 15.32 3.07
N ASP A 114 5.27 16.12 4.06
CA ASP A 114 6.21 16.41 5.13
C ASP A 114 6.50 15.15 5.95
N HIS A 115 7.61 15.19 6.69
CA HIS A 115 8.13 14.02 7.39
C HIS A 115 7.10 13.37 8.33
N GLN A 116 6.34 14.15 9.09
CA GLN A 116 5.37 13.63 10.05
C GLN A 116 4.20 12.96 9.34
N ASN A 117 3.59 13.62 8.34
CA ASN A 117 2.53 13.06 7.52
C ASN A 117 3.01 11.80 6.77
N GLY A 118 4.28 11.78 6.33
CA GLY A 118 4.90 10.62 5.71
C GLY A 118 4.93 9.41 6.63
N LEU A 119 5.39 9.57 7.87
CA LEU A 119 5.40 8.50 8.87
C LEU A 119 4.00 8.00 9.23
N GLU A 120 3.01 8.90 9.33
CA GLU A 120 1.62 8.52 9.57
C GLU A 120 1.06 7.66 8.43
N VAL A 121 1.29 8.08 7.18
CA VAL A 121 0.87 7.32 5.99
C VAL A 121 1.53 5.95 5.93
N MET A 122 2.83 5.84 6.25
CA MET A 122 3.52 4.56 6.29
C MET A 122 3.03 3.64 7.40
N SER A 123 2.75 4.20 8.60
CA SER A 123 2.16 3.45 9.70
C SER A 123 0.79 2.87 9.31
N LEU A 124 -0.05 3.70 8.70
CA LEU A 124 -1.37 3.31 8.22
C LEU A 124 -1.28 2.27 7.10
N LEU A 125 -0.31 2.40 6.20
CA LEU A 125 -0.05 1.42 5.15
C LEU A 125 0.38 0.07 5.75
N LYS A 126 1.23 0.05 6.77
CA LYS A 126 1.60 -1.17 7.52
C LYS A 126 0.39 -1.81 8.21
N GLN A 127 -0.50 -1.02 8.78
CA GLN A 127 -1.76 -1.53 9.36
C GLN A 127 -2.62 -2.18 8.28
N ALA A 128 -2.83 -1.53 7.14
CA ALA A 128 -3.61 -2.05 6.03
C ALA A 128 -3.04 -3.37 5.47
N ILE A 129 -1.70 -3.50 5.37
CA ILE A 129 -1.04 -4.73 4.94
C ILE A 129 -1.37 -5.91 5.87
N ARG A 130 -1.33 -5.68 7.18
CA ARG A 130 -1.69 -6.71 8.18
C ARG A 130 -3.15 -7.07 8.11
N GLU A 131 -4.02 -6.05 8.05
CA GLU A 131 -5.48 -6.20 8.01
C GLU A 131 -5.95 -7.00 6.79
N PHE A 132 -5.36 -6.73 5.63
CA PHE A 132 -5.72 -7.37 4.36
C PHE A 132 -4.79 -8.51 3.93
N SER A 133 -3.80 -8.88 4.78
CA SER A 133 -2.87 -10.01 4.56
C SER A 133 -2.16 -9.97 3.21
N LEU A 134 -1.61 -8.81 2.82
CA LEU A 134 -0.93 -8.64 1.53
C LEU A 134 0.57 -8.34 1.68
N THR A 135 1.30 -8.48 0.59
CA THR A 135 2.72 -8.10 0.51
C THR A 135 2.84 -6.66 0.03
N LEU A 136 3.72 -5.87 0.67
CA LEU A 136 4.08 -4.53 0.22
C LEU A 136 5.52 -4.50 -0.26
N LEU A 137 5.73 -3.92 -1.44
CA LEU A 137 7.03 -3.54 -1.95
C LEU A 137 7.09 -2.01 -2.07
N VAL A 138 8.02 -1.40 -1.34
CA VAL A 138 8.24 0.06 -1.38
C VAL A 138 9.54 0.33 -2.10
N VAL A 139 9.50 1.27 -3.03
CA VAL A 139 10.69 1.91 -3.61
C VAL A 139 10.83 3.27 -2.93
N THR A 140 11.98 3.49 -2.30
CA THR A 140 12.26 4.76 -1.62
C THR A 140 13.76 5.01 -1.52
N HIS A 141 14.14 6.27 -1.46
CA HIS A 141 15.48 6.73 -1.12
C HIS A 141 15.59 7.20 0.35
N ASP A 142 14.47 7.20 1.10
CA ASP A 142 14.46 7.59 2.51
C ASP A 142 14.86 6.41 3.40
N PRO A 143 15.99 6.50 4.11
CA PRO A 143 16.46 5.43 5.01
C PRO A 143 15.50 5.18 6.19
N THR A 144 14.74 6.18 6.63
CA THR A 144 13.75 6.05 7.71
C THR A 144 12.61 5.14 7.27
N ILE A 145 12.11 5.34 6.06
CA ILE A 145 11.08 4.50 5.46
C ILE A 145 11.61 3.09 5.20
N ALA A 146 12.83 2.96 4.64
CA ALA A 146 13.47 1.67 4.40
C ALA A 146 13.62 0.85 5.69
N ALA A 147 13.98 1.49 6.81
CA ALA A 147 14.12 0.83 8.12
C ALA A 147 12.79 0.28 8.69
N MET A 148 11.65 0.70 8.15
CA MET A 148 10.32 0.18 8.53
C MET A 148 9.99 -1.16 7.88
N ALA A 149 10.75 -1.61 6.87
CA ALA A 149 10.50 -2.85 6.13
C ALA A 149 11.07 -4.08 6.86
N ASP A 150 10.54 -5.27 6.57
CA ASP A 150 11.08 -6.54 7.09
C ASP A 150 12.34 -6.98 6.34
N ARG A 151 12.52 -6.48 5.10
CA ARG A 151 13.67 -6.78 4.24
C ARG A 151 13.98 -5.56 3.39
N VAL A 152 15.26 -5.23 3.27
CA VAL A 152 15.77 -4.12 2.47
C VAL A 152 16.71 -4.63 1.40
N ILE A 153 16.43 -4.32 0.15
CA ILE A 153 17.31 -4.61 -0.99
C ILE A 153 17.83 -3.27 -1.52
N THR A 154 19.16 -3.11 -1.48
CA THR A 154 19.81 -1.90 -2.00
C THR A 154 20.27 -2.14 -3.44
N LEU A 155 19.87 -1.24 -4.33
CA LEU A 155 20.22 -1.25 -5.74
C LEU A 155 21.10 -0.06 -6.11
N SER A 156 22.11 -0.26 -6.94
CA SER A 156 22.85 0.80 -7.62
C SER A 156 23.20 0.34 -9.03
N ASP A 157 23.01 1.20 -10.00
CA ASP A 157 23.34 0.94 -11.42
C ASP A 157 22.76 -0.39 -11.96
N GLY A 158 21.59 -0.77 -11.48
CA GLY A 158 20.91 -2.01 -11.87
C GLY A 158 21.47 -3.29 -11.23
N VAL A 159 22.38 -3.15 -10.23
CA VAL A 159 22.99 -4.26 -9.49
C VAL A 159 22.52 -4.25 -8.06
N ILE A 160 22.26 -5.45 -7.50
CA ILE A 160 21.97 -5.61 -6.07
C ILE A 160 23.28 -5.47 -5.28
N LEU A 161 23.38 -4.43 -4.46
CA LEU A 161 24.51 -4.22 -3.56
C LEU A 161 24.34 -4.94 -2.23
N SER A 162 23.13 -4.99 -1.71
CA SER A 162 22.84 -5.68 -0.45
C SER A 162 21.41 -6.19 -0.42
N ASP A 163 21.20 -7.22 0.39
CA ASP A 163 19.89 -7.84 0.65
C ASP A 163 19.86 -8.26 2.13
N VAL A 164 19.18 -7.48 2.96
CA VAL A 164 19.23 -7.59 4.41
C VAL A 164 17.82 -7.74 5.00
N LYS A 165 17.64 -8.73 5.87
CA LYS A 165 16.45 -8.82 6.73
C LYS A 165 16.61 -7.88 7.92
N VAL A 166 15.64 -7.00 8.14
CA VAL A 166 15.61 -6.08 9.27
C VAL A 166 15.08 -6.83 10.49
N LYS A 167 15.86 -6.85 11.56
CA LYS A 167 15.40 -7.39 12.84
C LYS A 167 14.62 -6.29 13.55
N HIS A 168 13.30 -6.38 13.54
CA HIS A 168 12.49 -5.56 14.44
C HIS A 168 12.64 -6.13 15.85
N ALA A 169 13.06 -5.32 16.82
CA ALA A 169 12.99 -5.70 18.22
C ALA A 169 11.52 -6.04 18.54
N LEU A 170 11.28 -7.30 18.87
CA LEU A 170 9.97 -7.70 19.38
C LEU A 170 9.68 -6.83 20.60
N SER A 171 8.60 -6.09 20.57
CA SER A 171 8.01 -5.46 21.75
C SER A 171 7.39 -6.59 22.60
N SER A 172 8.26 -7.35 23.26
CA SER A 172 7.89 -8.32 24.28
C SER A 172 8.28 -7.73 25.62
N ASP A 173 7.33 -7.85 26.55
CA ASP A 173 7.47 -7.70 27.98
C ASP A 173 7.17 -6.31 28.58
N VAL A 174 5.88 -5.94 28.48
CA VAL A 174 5.24 -5.42 29.70
C VAL A 174 4.42 -6.58 30.29
N LYS A 175 5.09 -7.55 30.90
CA LYS A 175 4.47 -8.39 31.91
C LYS A 175 4.76 -7.73 33.25
N GLY A 176 3.65 -7.43 33.92
CA GLY A 176 3.59 -6.83 35.23
C GLY A 176 4.52 -7.46 36.26
N GLN A 177 5.18 -6.63 36.99
CA GLN A 177 5.52 -6.92 38.37
C GLN A 177 4.29 -6.52 39.17
N GLY A 178 3.49 -7.52 39.48
CA GLY A 178 2.46 -7.45 40.50
C GLY A 178 3.15 -7.33 41.85
N GLU A 179 2.62 -6.45 42.62
CA GLU A 179 2.82 -6.30 44.04
C GLU A 179 2.62 -7.65 44.75
N SER A 180 3.60 -8.00 45.52
CA SER A 180 3.45 -8.72 46.78
C SER A 180 4.29 -7.92 47.75
N ASP A 181 3.62 -7.28 48.73
CA ASP A 181 3.97 -7.39 50.15
C ASP A 181 3.12 -6.42 50.98
N GLU A 182 2.50 -7.07 51.95
CA GLU A 182 1.90 -6.64 53.23
C GLU A 182 0.58 -5.86 53.20
#